data_ac4773624bddb5c07fe29ac411d3b735
#
_entry.id   ac4773624bddb5c07fe29ac411d3b735
#
_cell.length_a   1.000
_cell.length_b   1.000
_cell.length_c   1.000
_cell.angle_alpha   90.00
_cell.angle_beta   90.00
_cell.angle_gamma   90.00
#
_symmetry.space_group_name_H-M   'P 1'
#
loop_
_entity.id
_entity.type
_entity.pdbx_description
1 polymer ?
#
loop_
_entity_poly.entity_id
_entity_poly.type
_entity_poly.pdbx_seq_one_letter_code
_entity_poly.pdbx_strand_id
1 'polypeptide(L)'
;MEVAGLHFGHGTANAFDEACWMASHVLQLAPDFDSREFDRPVADEVRKKFQSLVAERIRTRKPLAYLLGRAWFAGLCFEVDERALVPRSPLAELIVEGFSPWVDPSRLHRAVDVGTGSGCLAIALALYWPNLVVDGLDISPDALALARRNAIALGVEDRVRLFESDLLEGIGDTRYDLIISNPPYVPAISMELLPAEYRHEPALGLAAGADGLDLVRRLLSQLPDHLTPDGIAVIEVGEAWPALDALLPKAPFTWLEFKRGGEGVFLLDADGAREVARTLGGVH
;
A
#
# COMPACT_ATOMS: atom_id res chain seq x y z
N MET A 1 -12.98 -8.55 21.64
CA MET A 1 -12.68 -8.58 20.20
C MET A 1 -12.37 -9.99 19.71
N GLU A 2 -11.44 -10.72 20.29
CA GLU A 2 -11.12 -12.11 19.93
C GLU A 2 -12.34 -13.03 20.01
N VAL A 3 -13.08 -13.02 21.14
CA VAL A 3 -14.31 -13.83 21.34
C VAL A 3 -15.38 -13.53 20.27
N ALA A 4 -15.37 -12.31 19.70
CA ALA A 4 -16.25 -11.93 18.61
C ALA A 4 -15.75 -12.38 17.23
N GLY A 5 -14.61 -13.07 17.16
CA GLY A 5 -14.02 -13.58 15.92
C GLY A 5 -13.67 -12.47 14.92
N LEU A 6 -13.18 -11.32 15.39
CA LEU A 6 -12.70 -10.26 14.51
C LEU A 6 -11.43 -10.71 13.79
N HIS A 7 -11.32 -10.30 12.52
CA HIS A 7 -10.06 -10.42 11.78
C HIS A 7 -9.22 -9.16 11.99
N PHE A 8 -7.93 -9.35 12.25
CA PHE A 8 -6.90 -8.33 12.35
C PHE A 8 -5.99 -8.44 11.12
N GLY A 9 -5.51 -7.38 10.57
CA GLY A 9 -4.72 -7.37 9.31
C GLY A 9 -4.82 -6.04 8.58
N HIS A 10 -5.57 -5.09 9.17
CA HIS A 10 -5.73 -3.75 8.64
C HIS A 10 -4.94 -2.74 9.48
N GLY A 11 -3.61 -2.96 9.58
CA GLY A 11 -2.69 -2.12 10.34
C GLY A 11 -2.40 -2.61 11.77
N THR A 12 -3.01 -3.72 12.21
CA THR A 12 -2.72 -4.39 13.49
C THR A 12 -2.68 -5.90 13.28
N ALA A 13 -1.91 -6.62 14.10
CA ALA A 13 -1.77 -8.07 14.00
C ALA A 13 -2.70 -8.86 14.95
N ASN A 14 -3.21 -8.22 15.99
CA ASN A 14 -4.00 -8.88 17.03
C ASN A 14 -4.91 -7.90 17.80
N ALA A 15 -5.76 -8.44 18.68
CA ALA A 15 -6.72 -7.66 19.45
C ALA A 15 -6.07 -6.70 20.46
N PHE A 16 -4.89 -7.04 20.98
CA PHE A 16 -4.18 -6.19 21.93
C PHE A 16 -3.64 -4.93 21.22
N ASP A 17 -2.97 -5.09 20.10
CA ASP A 17 -2.46 -3.96 19.30
C ASP A 17 -3.60 -3.05 18.85
N GLU A 18 -4.73 -3.63 18.41
CA GLU A 18 -5.91 -2.86 18.03
C GLU A 18 -6.51 -2.12 19.24
N ALA A 19 -6.53 -2.73 20.43
CA ALA A 19 -6.98 -2.08 21.65
C ALA A 19 -6.02 -0.94 22.09
N CYS A 20 -4.71 -1.13 21.94
CA CYS A 20 -3.74 -0.08 22.19
C CYS A 20 -3.93 1.11 21.25
N TRP A 21 -4.19 0.85 19.97
CA TRP A 21 -4.49 1.92 19.02
C TRP A 21 -5.79 2.65 19.33
N MET A 22 -6.86 1.92 19.69
CA MET A 22 -8.10 2.54 20.18
C MET A 22 -7.86 3.41 21.43
N ALA A 23 -7.07 2.91 22.38
CA ALA A 23 -6.75 3.62 23.61
C ALA A 23 -5.93 4.89 23.32
N SER A 24 -4.90 4.80 22.49
CA SER A 24 -4.10 5.97 22.10
C SER A 24 -4.97 7.04 21.43
N HIS A 25 -5.90 6.62 20.56
CA HIS A 25 -6.83 7.55 19.92
C HIS A 25 -7.75 8.26 20.91
N VAL A 26 -8.40 7.51 21.82
CA VAL A 26 -9.36 8.07 22.79
C VAL A 26 -8.67 8.94 23.83
N LEU A 27 -7.43 8.60 24.21
CA LEU A 27 -6.60 9.34 25.16
C LEU A 27 -5.77 10.46 24.51
N GLN A 28 -5.79 10.56 23.17
CA GLN A 28 -4.97 11.50 22.41
C GLN A 28 -3.47 11.34 22.66
N LEU A 29 -3.01 10.10 22.81
CA LEU A 29 -1.61 9.76 22.98
C LEU A 29 -0.92 9.58 21.63
N ALA A 30 0.42 9.72 21.61
CA ALA A 30 1.22 9.32 20.46
C ALA A 30 1.12 7.80 20.23
N PRO A 31 1.29 7.30 18.98
CA PRO A 31 1.19 5.86 18.71
C PRO A 31 2.20 5.00 19.44
N ASP A 32 3.37 5.57 19.72
CA ASP A 32 4.51 4.98 20.44
C ASP A 32 4.53 5.33 21.93
N PHE A 33 3.33 5.54 22.51
CA PHE A 33 3.22 5.93 23.92
C PHE A 33 3.90 4.91 24.84
N ASP A 34 4.45 5.43 25.96
CA ASP A 34 5.19 4.64 26.94
C ASP A 34 4.27 3.67 27.68
N SER A 35 4.78 2.48 28.01
CA SER A 35 4.05 1.45 28.78
C SER A 35 3.54 1.94 30.16
N ARG A 36 4.13 2.99 30.72
CA ARG A 36 3.66 3.66 31.94
C ARG A 36 2.25 4.23 31.83
N GLU A 37 1.80 4.52 30.60
CA GLU A 37 0.42 5.00 30.37
C GLU A 37 -0.64 3.92 30.64
N PHE A 38 -0.28 2.62 30.63
CA PHE A 38 -1.21 1.52 30.95
C PHE A 38 -1.74 1.57 32.37
N ASP A 39 -0.96 2.07 33.33
CA ASP A 39 -1.34 2.16 34.74
C ASP A 39 -2.05 3.48 35.09
N ARG A 40 -2.24 4.34 34.11
CA ARG A 40 -2.86 5.65 34.31
C ARG A 40 -4.36 5.51 34.57
N PRO A 41 -4.89 6.12 35.66
CA PRO A 41 -6.34 6.18 35.88
C PRO A 41 -7.06 6.90 34.73
N VAL A 42 -8.12 6.31 34.22
CA VAL A 42 -8.91 6.85 33.11
C VAL A 42 -10.25 7.35 33.60
N ALA A 43 -10.65 8.55 33.19
CA ALA A 43 -11.96 9.11 33.47
C ALA A 43 -13.09 8.24 32.88
N ASP A 44 -14.25 8.20 33.55
CA ASP A 44 -15.38 7.38 33.10
C ASP A 44 -15.87 7.72 31.68
N GLU A 45 -15.79 8.97 31.27
CA GLU A 45 -16.14 9.39 29.92
C GLU A 45 -15.20 8.79 28.84
N VAL A 46 -13.90 8.75 29.12
CA VAL A 46 -12.90 8.14 28.24
C VAL A 46 -13.15 6.65 28.15
N ARG A 47 -13.41 5.99 29.29
CA ARG A 47 -13.77 4.56 29.33
C ARG A 47 -15.00 4.25 28.50
N LYS A 48 -16.05 5.07 28.59
CA LYS A 48 -17.28 4.92 27.80
C LYS A 48 -17.00 5.09 26.30
N LYS A 49 -16.20 6.08 25.90
CA LYS A 49 -15.79 6.27 24.49
C LYS A 49 -15.07 5.05 23.96
N PHE A 50 -14.11 4.52 24.70
CA PHE A 50 -13.38 3.31 24.35
C PHE A 50 -14.32 2.11 24.17
N GLN A 51 -15.20 1.86 25.15
CA GLN A 51 -16.19 0.77 25.09
C GLN A 51 -17.15 0.92 23.91
N SER A 52 -17.58 2.14 23.60
CA SER A 52 -18.42 2.42 22.43
C SER A 52 -17.70 2.09 21.12
N LEU A 53 -16.42 2.47 21.00
CA LEU A 53 -15.61 2.18 19.82
C LEU A 53 -15.40 0.67 19.64
N VAL A 54 -15.11 -0.07 20.73
CA VAL A 54 -15.02 -1.53 20.71
C VAL A 54 -16.33 -2.17 20.27
N ALA A 55 -17.46 -1.70 20.81
CA ALA A 55 -18.79 -2.20 20.46
C ALA A 55 -19.12 -1.94 18.98
N GLU A 56 -18.76 -0.76 18.47
CA GLU A 56 -18.95 -0.39 17.07
C GLU A 56 -18.11 -1.27 16.14
N ARG A 57 -16.83 -1.49 16.47
CA ARG A 57 -15.91 -2.36 15.73
C ARG A 57 -16.44 -3.79 15.63
N ILE A 58 -16.95 -4.33 16.76
CA ILE A 58 -17.54 -5.67 16.80
C ILE A 58 -18.82 -5.75 15.97
N ARG A 59 -19.71 -4.76 16.11
CA ARG A 59 -21.00 -4.71 15.44
C ARG A 59 -20.89 -4.55 13.94
N THR A 60 -19.98 -3.67 13.48
CA THR A 60 -19.87 -3.29 12.07
C THR A 60 -18.87 -4.15 11.30
N ARG A 61 -17.90 -4.76 11.97
CA ARG A 61 -16.77 -5.43 11.35
C ARG A 61 -15.86 -4.47 10.53
N LYS A 62 -16.16 -3.17 10.53
CA LYS A 62 -15.38 -2.16 9.83
C LYS A 62 -13.96 -2.08 10.40
N PRO A 63 -12.90 -2.11 9.56
CA PRO A 63 -11.52 -1.92 10.01
C PRO A 63 -11.36 -0.71 10.94
N LEU A 64 -10.56 -0.84 11.99
CA LEU A 64 -10.37 0.24 12.96
C LEU A 64 -9.87 1.53 12.28
N ALA A 65 -8.99 1.40 11.30
CA ALA A 65 -8.49 2.53 10.53
C ALA A 65 -9.63 3.41 9.97
N TYR A 66 -10.67 2.78 9.40
CA TYR A 66 -11.82 3.51 8.87
C TYR A 66 -12.73 4.07 9.96
N LEU A 67 -12.87 3.40 11.11
CA LEU A 67 -13.60 3.94 12.24
C LEU A 67 -12.93 5.18 12.83
N LEU A 68 -11.60 5.22 12.82
CA LEU A 68 -10.81 6.34 13.31
C LEU A 68 -10.55 7.41 12.23
N GLY A 69 -10.77 7.09 10.95
CA GLY A 69 -10.46 7.95 9.81
C GLY A 69 -8.96 8.17 9.60
N ARG A 70 -8.10 7.30 10.15
CA ARG A 70 -6.65 7.43 10.05
C ARG A 70 -5.94 6.09 10.09
N ALA A 71 -4.78 6.00 9.42
CA ALA A 71 -3.87 4.86 9.47
C ALA A 71 -2.42 5.34 9.52
N TRP A 72 -1.54 4.47 10.01
CA TRP A 72 -0.11 4.73 10.05
C TRP A 72 0.59 3.91 8.98
N PHE A 73 1.47 4.58 8.21
CA PHE A 73 2.27 3.94 7.19
C PHE A 73 3.65 4.61 7.13
N ALA A 74 4.73 3.84 7.15
CA ALA A 74 6.11 4.36 7.15
C ALA A 74 6.34 5.44 8.22
N GLY A 75 5.72 5.32 9.41
CA GLY A 75 5.82 6.32 10.49
C GLY A 75 5.00 7.60 10.28
N LEU A 76 4.24 7.70 9.20
CA LEU A 76 3.41 8.85 8.83
C LEU A 76 1.93 8.55 9.08
N CYS A 77 1.15 9.58 9.45
CA CYS A 77 -0.29 9.44 9.67
C CYS A 77 -1.07 9.91 8.45
N PHE A 78 -1.88 9.02 7.89
CA PHE A 78 -2.72 9.26 6.71
C PHE A 78 -4.20 9.32 7.08
N GLU A 79 -4.96 10.19 6.43
CA GLU A 79 -6.40 10.10 6.39
C GLU A 79 -6.80 8.90 5.53
N VAL A 80 -7.73 8.08 6.02
CA VAL A 80 -8.21 6.90 5.32
C VAL A 80 -9.71 6.74 5.48
N ASP A 81 -10.36 6.26 4.44
CA ASP A 81 -11.75 5.81 4.43
C ASP A 81 -11.96 4.75 3.34
N GLU A 82 -13.19 4.29 3.14
CA GLU A 82 -13.56 3.19 2.26
C GLU A 82 -13.28 3.44 0.75
N ARG A 83 -12.73 4.60 0.38
CA ARG A 83 -12.32 4.94 -1.01
C ARG A 83 -10.99 4.33 -1.41
N ALA A 84 -10.15 3.94 -0.45
CA ALA A 84 -8.85 3.33 -0.70
C ALA A 84 -8.56 2.25 0.35
N LEU A 85 -7.69 1.28 0.01
CA LEU A 85 -7.23 0.26 0.96
C LEU A 85 -6.58 0.91 2.19
N VAL A 86 -6.71 0.24 3.34
CA VAL A 86 -5.91 0.60 4.52
C VAL A 86 -4.44 0.37 4.21
N PRO A 87 -3.55 1.38 4.36
CA PRO A 87 -2.12 1.24 4.12
C PRO A 87 -1.47 0.13 4.96
N ARG A 88 -0.88 -0.90 4.32
CA ARG A 88 -0.27 -2.05 4.98
C ARG A 88 0.84 -2.75 4.18
N SER A 89 1.39 -2.08 3.17
CA SER A 89 2.41 -2.64 2.28
C SER A 89 3.79 -2.75 2.95
N PRO A 90 4.54 -3.86 2.75
CA PRO A 90 5.93 -3.99 3.18
C PRO A 90 6.88 -3.04 2.45
N LEU A 91 6.46 -2.44 1.34
CA LEU A 91 7.20 -1.40 0.62
C LEU A 91 7.57 -0.19 1.50
N ALA A 92 6.86 0.01 2.62
CA ALA A 92 7.21 1.00 3.63
C ALA A 92 8.66 0.85 4.13
N GLU A 93 9.15 -0.39 4.29
CA GLU A 93 10.52 -0.66 4.76
C GLU A 93 11.56 -0.17 3.75
N LEU A 94 11.35 -0.46 2.46
CA LEU A 94 12.22 0.02 1.38
C LEU A 94 12.23 1.54 1.26
N ILE A 95 11.08 2.18 1.41
CA ILE A 95 10.96 3.64 1.35
C ILE A 95 11.77 4.30 2.48
N VAL A 96 11.72 3.74 3.69
CA VAL A 96 12.40 4.28 4.87
C VAL A 96 13.89 3.95 4.88
N GLU A 97 14.27 2.70 4.54
CA GLU A 97 15.65 2.23 4.57
C GLU A 97 16.44 2.54 3.27
N GLY A 98 15.74 2.92 2.21
CA GLY A 98 16.29 3.13 0.88
C GLY A 98 16.29 1.85 0.02
N PHE A 99 16.43 2.04 -1.28
CA PHE A 99 16.41 0.95 -2.26
C PHE A 99 17.82 0.39 -2.54
N SER A 100 18.74 0.50 -1.57
CA SER A 100 20.09 -0.06 -1.67
C SER A 100 20.03 -1.61 -1.60
N PRO A 101 20.87 -2.32 -2.37
CA PRO A 101 21.94 -1.82 -3.24
C PRO A 101 21.52 -1.51 -4.69
N TRP A 102 20.25 -1.63 -5.01
CA TRP A 102 19.74 -1.60 -6.41
C TRP A 102 19.71 -0.19 -7.01
N VAL A 103 19.62 0.85 -6.17
CA VAL A 103 19.51 2.24 -6.62
C VAL A 103 20.52 3.11 -5.89
N ASP A 104 21.22 3.96 -6.65
CA ASP A 104 21.96 5.09 -6.10
C ASP A 104 20.97 6.23 -5.79
N PRO A 105 20.81 6.65 -4.53
CA PRO A 105 19.91 7.74 -4.16
C PRO A 105 20.13 9.04 -4.93
N SER A 106 21.36 9.32 -5.35
CA SER A 106 21.70 10.54 -6.11
C SER A 106 21.16 10.53 -7.54
N ARG A 107 20.72 9.38 -8.04
CA ARG A 107 20.17 9.18 -9.39
C ARG A 107 18.65 9.10 -9.42
N LEU A 108 17.99 9.09 -8.27
CA LEU A 108 16.51 9.10 -8.16
C LEU A 108 15.98 10.53 -8.22
N HIS A 109 15.35 10.87 -9.32
CA HIS A 109 14.74 12.20 -9.53
C HIS A 109 13.24 12.11 -9.76
N ARG A 110 12.79 11.02 -10.38
CA ARG A 110 11.38 10.86 -10.72
C ARG A 110 10.88 9.44 -10.43
N ALA A 111 9.81 9.35 -9.64
CA ALA A 111 9.14 8.10 -9.34
C ALA A 111 7.66 8.14 -9.73
N VAL A 112 7.06 6.96 -9.87
CA VAL A 112 5.61 6.80 -10.00
C VAL A 112 5.12 5.70 -9.08
N ASP A 113 3.99 5.98 -8.42
CA ASP A 113 3.21 5.03 -7.62
C ASP A 113 1.94 4.67 -8.40
N VAL A 114 1.90 3.43 -8.88
CA VAL A 114 0.79 2.92 -9.72
C VAL A 114 -0.25 2.22 -8.85
N GLY A 115 -1.49 2.72 -8.88
CA GLY A 115 -2.54 2.32 -7.94
C GLY A 115 -2.33 3.00 -6.58
N THR A 116 -2.16 4.32 -6.60
CA THR A 116 -1.70 5.08 -5.41
C THR A 116 -2.68 5.08 -4.23
N GLY A 117 -3.97 4.80 -4.47
CA GLY A 117 -4.99 4.71 -3.43
C GLY A 117 -5.06 5.96 -2.55
N SER A 118 -4.77 5.83 -1.27
CA SER A 118 -4.70 6.96 -0.32
C SER A 118 -3.48 7.87 -0.51
N GLY A 119 -2.58 7.55 -1.45
CA GLY A 119 -1.32 8.25 -1.69
C GLY A 119 -0.19 7.83 -0.76
N CYS A 120 -0.36 6.79 0.04
CA CYS A 120 0.59 6.48 1.12
C CYS A 120 2.01 6.17 0.62
N LEU A 121 2.17 5.42 -0.49
CA LEU A 121 3.47 5.13 -1.09
C LEU A 121 4.07 6.39 -1.72
N ALA A 122 3.33 7.09 -2.57
CA ALA A 122 3.79 8.30 -3.24
C ALA A 122 4.24 9.40 -2.26
N ILE A 123 3.43 9.64 -1.23
CA ILE A 123 3.68 10.67 -0.22
C ILE A 123 4.86 10.27 0.68
N ALA A 124 4.95 9.02 1.10
CA ALA A 124 6.08 8.53 1.87
C ALA A 124 7.38 8.66 1.06
N LEU A 125 7.40 8.26 -0.23
CA LEU A 125 8.53 8.49 -1.12
C LEU A 125 8.95 9.97 -1.15
N ALA A 126 8.00 10.88 -1.35
CA ALA A 126 8.29 12.31 -1.41
C ALA A 126 8.85 12.86 -0.09
N LEU A 127 8.46 12.33 1.07
CA LEU A 127 8.94 12.77 2.37
C LEU A 127 10.32 12.21 2.71
N TYR A 128 10.55 10.92 2.48
CA TYR A 128 11.84 10.28 2.77
C TYR A 128 12.91 10.64 1.74
N TRP A 129 12.51 11.04 0.51
CA TRP A 129 13.39 11.38 -0.61
C TRP A 129 13.13 12.81 -1.08
N PRO A 130 13.70 13.84 -0.43
CA PRO A 130 13.33 15.25 -0.65
C PRO A 130 13.55 15.78 -2.06
N ASN A 131 14.45 15.15 -2.82
CA ASN A 131 14.75 15.54 -4.21
C ASN A 131 13.87 14.83 -5.25
N LEU A 132 13.02 13.89 -4.81
CA LEU A 132 12.19 13.08 -5.67
C LEU A 132 10.86 13.79 -5.98
N VAL A 133 10.51 13.83 -7.25
CA VAL A 133 9.15 14.17 -7.71
C VAL A 133 8.42 12.85 -7.96
N VAL A 134 7.22 12.71 -7.40
CA VAL A 134 6.45 11.47 -7.46
C VAL A 134 5.12 11.72 -8.16
N ASP A 135 4.85 10.93 -9.18
CA ASP A 135 3.53 10.86 -9.80
C ASP A 135 2.74 9.74 -9.12
N GLY A 136 1.53 10.03 -8.64
CA GLY A 136 0.60 9.02 -8.11
C GLY A 136 -0.52 8.79 -9.10
N LEU A 137 -0.71 7.55 -9.53
CA LEU A 137 -1.70 7.16 -10.51
C LEU A 137 -2.77 6.28 -9.88
N ASP A 138 -4.02 6.55 -10.18
CA ASP A 138 -5.14 5.69 -9.80
C ASP A 138 -6.27 5.82 -10.81
N ILE A 139 -7.00 4.76 -11.03
CA ILE A 139 -8.19 4.76 -11.90
C ILE A 139 -9.40 5.38 -11.18
N SER A 140 -9.36 5.46 -9.84
CA SER A 140 -10.43 5.98 -9.00
C SER A 140 -10.24 7.47 -8.70
N PRO A 141 -11.09 8.37 -9.20
CA PRO A 141 -11.04 9.79 -8.85
C PRO A 141 -11.30 10.02 -7.35
N ASP A 142 -12.05 9.13 -6.69
CA ASP A 142 -12.32 9.22 -5.26
C ASP A 142 -11.08 8.88 -4.42
N ALA A 143 -10.29 7.88 -4.83
CA ALA A 143 -8.99 7.58 -4.23
C ALA A 143 -8.02 8.76 -4.42
N LEU A 144 -7.94 9.33 -5.62
CA LEU A 144 -7.12 10.51 -5.90
C LEU A 144 -7.53 11.74 -5.08
N ALA A 145 -8.82 11.91 -4.82
CA ALA A 145 -9.31 12.98 -3.94
C ALA A 145 -8.83 12.78 -2.49
N LEU A 146 -8.77 11.54 -2.00
CA LEU A 146 -8.20 11.20 -0.69
C LEU A 146 -6.69 11.42 -0.68
N ALA A 147 -5.96 10.93 -1.70
CA ALA A 147 -4.52 11.12 -1.84
C ALA A 147 -4.13 12.61 -1.85
N ARG A 148 -4.91 13.44 -2.54
CA ARG A 148 -4.67 14.90 -2.57
C ARG A 148 -4.80 15.53 -1.19
N ARG A 149 -5.80 15.13 -0.40
CA ARG A 149 -5.94 15.62 0.99
C ARG A 149 -4.74 15.21 1.84
N ASN A 150 -4.28 13.98 1.70
CA ASN A 150 -3.09 13.49 2.40
C ASN A 150 -1.83 14.24 1.98
N ALA A 151 -1.63 14.51 0.68
CA ALA A 151 -0.47 15.26 0.19
C ALA A 151 -0.43 16.68 0.77
N ILE A 152 -1.58 17.36 0.81
CA ILE A 152 -1.72 18.70 1.41
C ILE A 152 -1.46 18.63 2.92
N ALA A 153 -2.09 17.69 3.63
CA ALA A 153 -1.95 17.56 5.08
C ALA A 153 -0.50 17.26 5.52
N LEU A 154 0.27 16.57 4.67
CA LEU A 154 1.66 16.22 4.91
C LEU A 154 2.67 17.17 4.22
N GLY A 155 2.20 18.23 3.55
CA GLY A 155 3.01 19.32 2.97
C GLY A 155 3.92 18.89 1.82
N VAL A 156 3.43 17.99 0.96
CA VAL A 156 4.17 17.50 -0.22
C VAL A 156 3.41 17.68 -1.55
N GLU A 157 2.35 18.47 -1.56
CA GLU A 157 1.51 18.70 -2.75
C GLU A 157 2.28 19.27 -3.94
N ASP A 158 3.37 19.98 -3.72
CA ASP A 158 4.23 20.51 -4.77
C ASP A 158 5.11 19.43 -5.44
N ARG A 159 5.30 18.29 -4.79
CA ARG A 159 6.18 17.20 -5.26
C ARG A 159 5.42 15.89 -5.56
N VAL A 160 4.18 15.76 -5.11
CA VAL A 160 3.29 14.63 -5.42
C VAL A 160 2.21 15.10 -6.39
N ARG A 161 2.28 14.64 -7.63
CA ARG A 161 1.32 14.98 -8.69
C ARG A 161 0.41 13.79 -8.93
N LEU A 162 -0.90 14.01 -8.93
CA LEU A 162 -1.90 12.95 -8.97
C LEU A 162 -2.66 12.97 -10.30
N PHE A 163 -2.72 11.82 -10.97
CA PHE A 163 -3.35 11.66 -12.27
C PHE A 163 -4.32 10.48 -12.27
N GLU A 164 -5.49 10.68 -12.88
CA GLU A 164 -6.39 9.60 -13.21
C GLU A 164 -5.82 8.79 -14.37
N SER A 165 -5.55 7.50 -14.15
CA SER A 165 -4.91 6.64 -15.12
C SER A 165 -5.25 5.17 -14.88
N ASP A 166 -5.49 4.43 -15.95
CA ASP A 166 -5.48 2.96 -15.90
C ASP A 166 -4.03 2.48 -16.06
N LEU A 167 -3.42 2.10 -14.95
CA LEU A 167 -1.98 1.81 -14.85
C LEU A 167 -1.14 2.98 -15.40
N LEU A 168 -0.25 2.73 -16.37
CA LEU A 168 0.65 3.73 -16.96
C LEU A 168 0.08 4.40 -18.24
N GLU A 169 -1.15 4.06 -18.68
CA GLU A 169 -1.70 4.53 -19.95
C GLU A 169 -1.92 6.05 -20.01
N GLY A 170 -2.22 6.68 -18.87
CA GLY A 170 -2.58 8.12 -18.80
C GLY A 170 -1.40 9.10 -18.79
N ILE A 171 -0.15 8.64 -18.83
CA ILE A 171 1.04 9.49 -18.61
C ILE A 171 1.93 9.68 -19.84
N GLY A 172 1.48 9.24 -21.02
CA GLY A 172 2.22 9.35 -22.28
C GLY A 172 3.62 8.73 -22.21
N ASP A 173 4.61 9.33 -22.87
CA ASP A 173 5.98 8.81 -22.97
C ASP A 173 6.85 9.11 -21.73
N THR A 174 6.25 9.40 -20.58
CA THR A 174 6.97 9.73 -19.35
C THR A 174 7.76 8.53 -18.84
N ARG A 175 9.05 8.75 -18.50
CA ARG A 175 9.94 7.74 -17.92
C ARG A 175 10.31 8.05 -16.49
N TYR A 176 10.51 6.99 -15.69
CA TYR A 176 10.76 7.05 -14.26
C TYR A 176 12.03 6.27 -13.89
N ASP A 177 12.72 6.76 -12.88
CA ASP A 177 13.86 6.08 -12.27
C ASP A 177 13.38 5.00 -11.31
N LEU A 178 12.17 5.18 -10.75
CA LEU A 178 11.52 4.21 -9.87
C LEU A 178 10.02 4.10 -10.22
N ILE A 179 9.58 2.90 -10.54
CA ILE A 179 8.14 2.55 -10.59
C ILE A 179 7.85 1.69 -9.38
N ILE A 180 6.93 2.14 -8.52
CA ILE A 180 6.47 1.38 -7.36
C ILE A 180 4.98 1.08 -7.51
N SER A 181 4.53 -0.10 -7.08
CA SER A 181 3.12 -0.47 -7.13
C SER A 181 2.77 -1.53 -6.10
N ASN A 182 1.61 -1.35 -5.47
CA ASN A 182 0.89 -2.41 -4.77
C ASN A 182 -0.48 -2.57 -5.46
N PRO A 183 -0.53 -3.20 -6.63
CA PRO A 183 -1.76 -3.34 -7.37
C PRO A 183 -2.67 -4.38 -6.73
N PRO A 184 -3.96 -4.44 -7.06
CA PRO A 184 -4.83 -5.56 -6.70
C PRO A 184 -4.21 -6.89 -7.17
N TYR A 185 -4.23 -7.89 -6.28
CA TYR A 185 -3.68 -9.23 -6.55
C TYR A 185 -4.53 -10.37 -5.98
N VAL A 186 -5.74 -10.09 -5.49
CA VAL A 186 -6.62 -11.13 -4.93
C VAL A 186 -7.36 -11.87 -6.05
N PRO A 187 -7.19 -13.19 -6.19
CA PRO A 187 -7.95 -14.00 -7.14
C PRO A 187 -9.46 -13.94 -6.88
N ALA A 188 -10.26 -13.94 -7.94
CA ALA A 188 -11.72 -13.83 -7.83
C ALA A 188 -12.34 -14.88 -6.89
N ILE A 189 -11.83 -16.12 -6.91
CA ILE A 189 -12.30 -17.20 -6.02
C ILE A 189 -12.01 -16.91 -4.55
N SER A 190 -10.91 -16.23 -4.25
CA SER A 190 -10.50 -15.89 -2.89
C SER A 190 -11.30 -14.73 -2.32
N MET A 191 -11.87 -13.86 -3.16
CA MET A 191 -12.68 -12.72 -2.72
C MET A 191 -13.87 -13.11 -1.84
N GLU A 192 -14.52 -14.26 -2.13
CA GLU A 192 -15.65 -14.77 -1.35
C GLU A 192 -15.23 -15.32 0.03
N LEU A 193 -13.96 -15.74 0.14
CA LEU A 193 -13.39 -16.33 1.36
C LEU A 193 -12.78 -15.30 2.30
N LEU A 194 -12.65 -14.05 1.85
CA LEU A 194 -12.09 -12.98 2.67
C LEU A 194 -12.95 -12.75 3.92
N PRO A 195 -12.31 -12.46 5.07
CA PRO A 195 -13.00 -12.03 6.28
C PRO A 195 -13.94 -10.85 6.03
N ALA A 196 -14.97 -10.73 6.88
CA ALA A 196 -16.01 -9.70 6.71
C ALA A 196 -15.45 -8.26 6.71
N GLU A 197 -14.32 -8.05 7.35
CA GLU A 197 -13.61 -6.78 7.40
C GLU A 197 -13.20 -6.26 6.02
N TYR A 198 -12.79 -7.16 5.11
CA TYR A 198 -12.38 -6.80 3.74
C TYR A 198 -13.55 -6.31 2.87
N ARG A 199 -14.80 -6.59 3.26
CA ARG A 199 -15.97 -6.09 2.53
C ARG A 199 -16.17 -4.57 2.66
N HIS A 200 -15.46 -3.95 3.58
CA HIS A 200 -15.43 -2.49 3.73
C HIS A 200 -14.36 -1.83 2.87
N GLU A 201 -13.43 -2.59 2.34
CA GLU A 201 -12.43 -2.09 1.40
C GLU A 201 -12.98 -2.07 -0.03
N PRO A 202 -12.55 -1.13 -0.89
CA PRO A 202 -13.03 -1.08 -2.27
C PRO A 202 -12.61 -2.33 -3.02
N ALA A 203 -13.58 -3.03 -3.62
CA ALA A 203 -13.31 -4.25 -4.40
C ALA A 203 -12.32 -4.01 -5.54
N LEU A 204 -12.31 -2.80 -6.11
CA LEU A 204 -11.38 -2.36 -7.14
C LEU A 204 -9.90 -2.43 -6.66
N GLY A 205 -9.65 -2.23 -5.37
CA GLY A 205 -8.32 -2.31 -4.78
C GLY A 205 -7.87 -3.74 -4.42
N LEU A 206 -8.74 -4.74 -4.53
CA LEU A 206 -8.45 -6.12 -4.13
C LEU A 206 -8.45 -7.09 -5.32
N ALA A 207 -9.53 -7.08 -6.13
CA ALA A 207 -9.78 -8.10 -7.14
C ALA A 207 -8.89 -7.93 -8.38
N ALA A 208 -8.25 -9.02 -8.84
CA ALA A 208 -7.35 -9.02 -9.98
C ALA A 208 -7.52 -10.24 -10.90
N GLY A 209 -8.79 -10.53 -11.26
CA GLY A 209 -9.11 -11.59 -12.22
C GLY A 209 -9.08 -12.99 -11.61
N ALA A 210 -8.97 -14.00 -12.47
CA ALA A 210 -9.12 -15.40 -12.06
C ALA A 210 -7.99 -15.89 -11.15
N ASP A 211 -6.76 -15.49 -11.43
CA ASP A 211 -5.54 -15.91 -10.71
C ASP A 211 -4.83 -14.80 -9.93
N GLY A 212 -5.42 -13.60 -9.88
CA GLY A 212 -4.85 -12.46 -9.17
C GLY A 212 -3.77 -11.69 -9.96
N LEU A 213 -3.52 -12.01 -11.23
CA LEU A 213 -2.41 -11.46 -11.99
C LEU A 213 -2.81 -10.55 -13.17
N ASP A 214 -4.09 -10.29 -13.40
CA ASP A 214 -4.53 -9.54 -14.60
C ASP A 214 -3.88 -8.15 -14.68
N LEU A 215 -3.88 -7.40 -13.59
CA LEU A 215 -3.29 -6.07 -13.55
C LEU A 215 -1.76 -6.13 -13.57
N VAL A 216 -1.17 -7.11 -12.88
CA VAL A 216 0.29 -7.31 -12.86
C VAL A 216 0.82 -7.62 -14.27
N ARG A 217 0.15 -8.50 -15.04
CA ARG A 217 0.53 -8.78 -16.44
C ARG A 217 0.50 -7.53 -17.30
N ARG A 218 -0.55 -6.72 -17.18
CA ARG A 218 -0.67 -5.46 -17.92
C ARG A 218 0.41 -4.47 -17.51
N LEU A 219 0.66 -4.30 -16.22
CA LEU A 219 1.70 -3.42 -15.72
C LEU A 219 3.08 -3.84 -16.22
N LEU A 220 3.42 -5.13 -16.09
CA LEU A 220 4.69 -5.69 -16.58
C LEU A 220 4.92 -5.43 -18.08
N SER A 221 3.86 -5.47 -18.90
CA SER A 221 3.96 -5.19 -20.34
C SER A 221 4.23 -3.71 -20.64
N GLN A 222 3.84 -2.79 -19.76
CA GLN A 222 4.01 -1.34 -19.91
C GLN A 222 5.36 -0.83 -19.38
N LEU A 223 6.01 -1.56 -18.45
CA LEU A 223 7.25 -1.11 -17.79
C LEU A 223 8.36 -0.67 -18.76
N PRO A 224 8.64 -1.37 -19.88
CA PRO A 224 9.76 -1.01 -20.76
C PRO A 224 9.65 0.39 -21.37
N ASP A 225 8.43 0.87 -21.58
CA ASP A 225 8.19 2.19 -22.17
C ASP A 225 8.30 3.31 -21.13
N HIS A 226 8.21 2.96 -19.84
CA HIS A 226 8.16 3.92 -18.75
C HIS A 226 9.34 3.87 -17.78
N LEU A 227 10.28 2.94 -17.92
CA LEU A 227 11.53 2.97 -17.16
C LEU A 227 12.61 3.76 -17.88
N THR A 228 13.41 4.53 -17.13
CA THR A 228 14.70 5.04 -17.62
C THR A 228 15.66 3.88 -17.82
N PRO A 229 16.78 4.04 -18.59
CA PRO A 229 17.72 2.95 -18.83
C PRO A 229 18.28 2.30 -17.56
N ASP A 230 18.45 3.07 -16.49
CA ASP A 230 18.93 2.63 -15.19
C ASP A 230 17.79 2.53 -14.15
N GLY A 231 16.54 2.65 -14.58
CA GLY A 231 15.36 2.61 -13.72
C GLY A 231 15.03 1.22 -13.23
N ILE A 232 14.31 1.17 -12.11
CA ILE A 232 13.81 -0.07 -11.53
C ILE A 232 12.29 -0.01 -11.31
N ALA A 233 11.66 -1.19 -11.34
CA ALA A 233 10.30 -1.40 -10.88
C ALA A 233 10.30 -2.25 -9.62
N VAL A 234 9.53 -1.87 -8.59
CA VAL A 234 9.34 -2.62 -7.36
C VAL A 234 7.84 -2.83 -7.15
N ILE A 235 7.40 -4.07 -7.25
CA ILE A 235 5.97 -4.41 -7.33
C ILE A 235 5.63 -5.47 -6.29
N GLU A 236 4.58 -5.20 -5.51
CA GLU A 236 3.97 -6.16 -4.59
C GLU A 236 2.89 -6.96 -5.32
N VAL A 237 2.93 -8.28 -5.16
CA VAL A 237 1.90 -9.21 -5.65
C VAL A 237 1.41 -10.14 -4.54
N GLY A 238 1.86 -9.92 -3.32
CA GLY A 238 1.44 -10.66 -2.12
C GLY A 238 1.33 -12.16 -2.35
N GLU A 239 0.21 -12.76 -1.95
CA GLU A 239 -0.04 -14.21 -2.06
C GLU A 239 -0.10 -14.74 -3.51
N ALA A 240 -0.16 -13.87 -4.52
CA ALA A 240 -0.14 -14.29 -5.93
C ALA A 240 1.28 -14.59 -6.47
N TRP A 241 2.34 -14.38 -5.67
CA TRP A 241 3.72 -14.59 -6.12
C TRP A 241 4.01 -16.00 -6.66
N PRO A 242 3.46 -17.12 -6.11
CA PRO A 242 3.73 -18.43 -6.68
C PRO A 242 3.10 -18.61 -8.07
N ALA A 243 1.95 -17.97 -8.31
CA ALA A 243 1.31 -17.99 -9.62
C ALA A 243 2.11 -17.18 -10.64
N LEU A 244 2.68 -16.04 -10.23
CA LEU A 244 3.55 -15.22 -11.08
C LEU A 244 4.85 -15.95 -11.43
N ASP A 245 5.49 -16.60 -10.45
CA ASP A 245 6.72 -17.38 -10.66
C ASP A 245 6.47 -18.57 -11.61
N ALA A 246 5.33 -19.26 -11.43
CA ALA A 246 4.93 -20.34 -12.33
C ALA A 246 4.60 -19.86 -13.76
N LEU A 247 4.05 -18.66 -13.90
CA LEU A 247 3.73 -18.07 -15.21
C LEU A 247 5.01 -17.65 -15.95
N LEU A 248 5.99 -17.12 -15.23
CA LEU A 248 7.23 -16.55 -15.75
C LEU A 248 8.48 -17.15 -15.08
N PRO A 249 8.72 -18.47 -15.19
CA PRO A 249 9.73 -19.18 -14.42
C PRO A 249 11.18 -18.84 -14.76
N LYS A 250 11.39 -18.04 -15.81
CA LYS A 250 12.72 -17.57 -16.25
C LYS A 250 12.85 -16.05 -16.13
N ALA A 251 11.84 -15.38 -15.62
CA ALA A 251 11.91 -13.93 -15.42
C ALA A 251 12.99 -13.60 -14.38
N PRO A 252 13.79 -12.55 -14.61
CA PRO A 252 14.85 -12.15 -13.69
C PRO A 252 14.31 -11.38 -12.48
N PHE A 253 13.26 -11.90 -11.85
CA PHE A 253 12.71 -11.31 -10.63
C PHE A 253 13.71 -11.42 -9.49
N THR A 254 14.03 -10.31 -8.85
CA THR A 254 14.68 -10.31 -7.54
C THR A 254 13.61 -10.24 -6.47
N TRP A 255 13.28 -11.39 -5.86
CA TRP A 255 12.32 -11.45 -4.75
C TRP A 255 12.94 -10.86 -3.50
N LEU A 256 12.20 -9.97 -2.84
CA LEU A 256 12.68 -9.21 -1.68
C LEU A 256 12.14 -9.81 -0.39
N GLU A 257 12.98 -9.83 0.64
CA GLU A 257 12.64 -10.22 1.99
C GLU A 257 12.60 -9.00 2.92
N PHE A 258 11.67 -8.97 3.86
CA PHE A 258 11.44 -7.86 4.77
C PHE A 258 11.61 -8.28 6.23
N LYS A 259 12.22 -7.43 7.04
CA LYS A 259 12.46 -7.70 8.47
C LYS A 259 11.18 -7.78 9.30
N ARG A 260 10.15 -7.04 8.85
CA ARG A 260 8.84 -6.95 9.54
C ARG A 260 7.79 -7.90 8.96
N GLY A 261 8.21 -8.80 8.08
CA GLY A 261 7.31 -9.68 7.34
C GLY A 261 6.72 -9.01 6.12
N GLY A 262 5.99 -9.79 5.35
CA GLY A 262 5.50 -9.47 4.01
C GLY A 262 6.23 -10.32 2.99
N GLU A 263 5.52 -10.77 1.97
CA GLU A 263 6.04 -11.60 0.90
C GLU A 263 5.47 -11.16 -0.45
N GLY A 264 6.04 -11.71 -1.53
CA GLY A 264 5.54 -11.42 -2.86
C GLY A 264 5.83 -10.00 -3.33
N VAL A 265 7.00 -9.45 -2.97
CA VAL A 265 7.52 -8.22 -3.56
C VAL A 265 8.73 -8.57 -4.41
N PHE A 266 8.72 -8.12 -5.63
CA PHE A 266 9.86 -8.30 -6.53
C PHE A 266 10.36 -6.97 -7.09
N LEU A 267 11.63 -7.01 -7.48
CA LEU A 267 12.31 -5.94 -8.20
C LEU A 267 12.70 -6.42 -9.60
N LEU A 268 12.54 -5.55 -10.59
CA LEU A 268 13.06 -5.67 -11.94
C LEU A 268 13.81 -4.39 -12.32
N ASP A 269 14.97 -4.54 -12.97
CA ASP A 269 15.58 -3.45 -13.70
C ASP A 269 14.98 -3.29 -15.11
N ALA A 270 15.40 -2.26 -15.84
CA ALA A 270 14.88 -1.96 -17.17
C ALA A 270 15.16 -3.07 -18.20
N ASP A 271 16.27 -3.83 -18.08
CA ASP A 271 16.58 -4.95 -18.96
C ASP A 271 15.67 -6.15 -18.67
N GLY A 272 15.49 -6.48 -17.39
CA GLY A 272 14.56 -7.51 -16.95
C GLY A 272 13.12 -7.20 -17.35
N ALA A 273 12.70 -5.94 -17.23
CA ALA A 273 11.37 -5.51 -17.66
C ALA A 273 11.14 -5.74 -19.17
N ARG A 274 12.15 -5.45 -20.02
CA ARG A 274 12.08 -5.75 -21.46
C ARG A 274 12.02 -7.25 -21.78
N GLU A 275 12.74 -8.08 -21.02
CA GLU A 275 12.70 -9.53 -21.17
C GLU A 275 11.33 -10.10 -20.81
N VAL A 276 10.77 -9.67 -19.68
CA VAL A 276 9.45 -10.09 -19.20
C VAL A 276 8.36 -9.67 -20.17
N ALA A 277 8.36 -8.41 -20.63
CA ALA A 277 7.36 -7.92 -21.59
C ALA A 277 7.38 -8.69 -22.91
N ARG A 278 8.58 -9.02 -23.42
CA ARG A 278 8.71 -9.87 -24.64
C ARG A 278 8.12 -11.27 -24.42
N THR A 279 8.34 -11.86 -23.26
CA THR A 279 7.81 -13.18 -22.93
C THR A 279 6.29 -13.15 -22.86
N LEU A 280 5.69 -12.14 -22.23
CA LEU A 280 4.24 -11.95 -22.16
C LEU A 280 3.61 -11.69 -23.52
N GLY A 281 4.26 -10.91 -24.41
CA GLY A 281 3.79 -10.65 -25.77
C GLY A 281 3.90 -11.85 -26.73
N GLY A 282 4.69 -12.87 -26.39
CA GLY A 282 4.82 -14.11 -27.17
C GLY A 282 3.90 -15.27 -26.73
N VAL A 283 3.16 -15.08 -25.67
CA VAL A 283 2.16 -16.05 -25.16
C VAL A 283 0.78 -15.69 -25.77
N HIS A 284 0.56 -16.07 -27.03
CA HIS A 284 -0.73 -15.99 -27.72
C HIS A 284 -1.17 -17.38 -28.22
#